data_91f74134a2d6a3c15585dfc17fb7f77a
#
_entry.id   91f74134a2d6a3c15585dfc17fb7f77a
#
_cell.length_a   1.000
_cell.length_b   1.000
_cell.length_c   1.000
_cell.angle_alpha   90.00
_cell.angle_beta   90.00
_cell.angle_gamma   90.00
#
_symmetry.space_group_name_H-M   'P 1'
#
loop_
_entity.id
_entity.type
_entity.pdbx_description
1 polymer ?
#
loop_
_entity_poly.entity_id
_entity_poly.type
_entity_poly.pdbx_seq_one_letter_code
_entity_poly.pdbx_strand_id
1 'polypeptide(L)'
;MPPLRFQPPHPFPHVSLPGLDGEERPFVTAWTARPALFLVGHRDCATTRLTLPFVDRIHRRRPADASVIAILQDDPASARALADDLELALPILVEADPYPLAAELKLRSAPTVLLVGTDGAILRTSEGFRRDDLEAMALAIGMAGPLFTEADAGVPARRPG
;
A
#
# COMPACT_ATOMS: atom_id res chain seq x y z
N MET A 1 -8.47 15.22 -15.70
CA MET A 1 -8.11 14.04 -14.93
C MET A 1 -6.91 13.38 -15.59
N PRO A 2 -5.83 13.17 -14.87
CA PRO A 2 -4.71 12.46 -15.48
C PRO A 2 -5.18 11.08 -15.91
N PRO A 3 -4.68 10.54 -17.05
CA PRO A 3 -5.06 9.21 -17.49
C PRO A 3 -4.68 8.20 -16.41
N LEU A 4 -5.55 7.23 -16.19
CA LEU A 4 -5.23 6.11 -15.32
C LEU A 4 -3.92 5.50 -15.81
N ARG A 5 -2.96 5.35 -14.92
CA ARG A 5 -1.64 4.84 -15.25
C ARG A 5 -1.70 3.42 -15.83
N PHE A 6 -2.65 2.66 -15.36
CA PHE A 6 -2.95 1.34 -15.89
C PHE A 6 -4.36 1.37 -16.44
N GLN A 7 -4.52 0.99 -17.70
CA GLN A 7 -5.87 0.78 -18.25
C GLN A 7 -6.39 -0.55 -17.73
N PRO A 8 -7.56 -0.57 -17.06
CA PRO A 8 -8.15 -1.82 -16.64
C PRO A 8 -8.58 -2.69 -17.84
N PRO A 9 -8.51 -4.01 -17.73
CA PRO A 9 -7.94 -4.74 -16.59
C PRO A 9 -6.42 -4.89 -16.71
N HIS A 10 -5.67 -4.40 -15.72
CA HIS A 10 -4.23 -4.62 -15.63
C HIS A 10 -3.95 -5.56 -14.46
N PRO A 11 -3.36 -6.74 -14.69
CA PRO A 11 -3.15 -7.70 -13.60
C PRO A 11 -2.04 -7.24 -12.66
N PHE A 12 -2.24 -7.46 -11.36
CA PHE A 12 -1.17 -7.33 -10.40
C PHE A 12 -0.21 -8.51 -10.55
N PRO A 13 1.11 -8.30 -10.56
CA PRO A 13 2.06 -9.38 -10.78
C PRO A 13 1.98 -10.48 -9.72
N HIS A 14 2.10 -11.74 -10.17
CA HIS A 14 2.17 -12.89 -9.28
C HIS A 14 3.63 -13.12 -8.88
N VAL A 15 4.06 -12.44 -7.84
CA VAL A 15 5.42 -12.54 -7.30
C VAL A 15 5.38 -12.93 -5.83
N SER A 16 6.51 -13.36 -5.31
CA SER A 16 6.70 -13.57 -3.88
C SER A 16 7.80 -12.65 -3.41
N LEU A 17 7.62 -12.07 -2.24
CA LEU A 17 8.61 -11.21 -1.61
C LEU A 17 8.84 -11.66 -0.16
N PRO A 18 10.07 -11.49 0.37
CA PRO A 18 10.34 -11.84 1.75
C PRO A 18 9.66 -10.85 2.71
N GLY A 19 9.13 -11.39 3.80
CA GLY A 19 8.73 -10.59 4.95
C GLY A 19 9.94 -10.15 5.77
N LEU A 20 9.70 -9.46 6.87
CA LEU A 20 10.78 -9.05 7.79
C LEU A 20 11.50 -10.22 8.45
N ASP A 21 10.87 -11.38 8.48
CA ASP A 21 11.44 -12.65 8.97
C ASP A 21 12.26 -13.40 7.91
N GLY A 22 12.33 -12.90 6.68
CA GLY A 22 13.04 -13.52 5.58
C GLY A 22 12.26 -14.59 4.82
N GLU A 23 11.05 -14.93 5.25
CA GLU A 23 10.23 -15.92 4.56
C GLU A 23 9.51 -15.30 3.36
N GLU A 24 9.60 -15.98 2.22
CA GLU A 24 8.91 -15.58 1.00
C GLU A 24 7.39 -15.76 1.13
N ARG A 25 6.64 -14.73 0.70
CA ARG A 25 5.18 -14.76 0.73
C ARG A 25 4.61 -14.39 -0.62
N PRO A 26 3.75 -15.25 -1.21
CA PRO A 26 3.07 -14.92 -2.47
C PRO A 26 1.91 -13.96 -2.20
N PHE A 27 1.56 -13.13 -3.19
CA PHE A 27 0.48 -12.15 -3.08
C PHE A 27 -0.90 -12.70 -3.44
N VAL A 28 -0.95 -13.74 -4.27
CA VAL A 28 -2.20 -14.18 -4.91
C VAL A 28 -3.34 -14.46 -3.91
N THR A 29 -3.00 -14.85 -2.69
CA THR A 29 -4.00 -15.11 -1.64
C THR A 29 -4.53 -13.84 -0.99
N ALA A 30 -3.87 -12.70 -1.20
CA ALA A 30 -4.23 -11.46 -0.53
C ALA A 30 -5.59 -10.91 -0.97
N TRP A 31 -6.00 -11.17 -2.22
CA TRP A 31 -7.22 -10.61 -2.80
C TRP A 31 -8.33 -11.63 -3.08
N THR A 32 -8.19 -12.87 -2.63
CA THR A 32 -9.14 -13.94 -2.97
C THR A 32 -10.53 -13.75 -2.36
N ALA A 33 -10.62 -13.23 -1.14
CA ALA A 33 -11.89 -13.04 -0.44
C ALA A 33 -12.45 -11.62 -0.62
N ARG A 34 -11.56 -10.61 -0.65
CA ARG A 34 -11.89 -9.20 -0.82
C ARG A 34 -10.79 -8.50 -1.59
N PRO A 35 -11.06 -7.31 -2.17
CA PRO A 35 -9.98 -6.49 -2.71
C PRO A 35 -8.88 -6.27 -1.67
N ALA A 36 -7.64 -6.23 -2.13
CA ALA A 36 -6.46 -6.01 -1.29
C ALA A 36 -5.86 -4.64 -1.57
N LEU A 37 -5.19 -4.08 -0.56
CA LEU A 37 -4.52 -2.80 -0.65
C LEU A 37 -3.02 -3.00 -0.46
N PHE A 38 -2.23 -2.45 -1.38
CA PHE A 38 -0.76 -2.47 -1.31
C PHE A 38 -0.21 -1.06 -1.33
N LEU A 39 0.76 -0.80 -0.48
CA LEU A 39 1.57 0.41 -0.56
C LEU A 39 3.00 0.00 -0.92
N VAL A 40 3.58 0.64 -1.94
CA VAL A 40 5.00 0.48 -2.29
C VAL A 40 5.71 1.80 -2.01
N GLY A 41 6.76 1.76 -1.20
CA GLY A 41 7.48 2.95 -0.83
C GLY A 41 8.82 2.64 -0.16
N HIS A 42 9.46 3.65 0.41
CA HIS A 42 10.72 3.49 1.13
C HIS A 42 10.86 4.53 2.24
N ARG A 43 11.73 4.22 3.20
CA ARG A 43 11.89 5.02 4.44
C ARG A 43 12.39 6.44 4.21
N ASP A 44 13.17 6.66 3.16
CA ASP A 44 13.77 7.97 2.89
C ASP A 44 12.82 8.94 2.19
N CYS A 45 11.60 8.51 1.92
CA CYS A 45 10.56 9.35 1.33
C CYS A 45 9.65 9.89 2.43
N ALA A 46 9.64 11.21 2.62
CA ALA A 46 8.80 11.85 3.63
C ALA A 46 7.30 11.58 3.38
N THR A 47 6.89 11.48 2.11
CA THR A 47 5.50 11.18 1.75
C THR A 47 5.14 9.74 2.06
N THR A 48 6.07 8.77 1.93
CA THR A 48 5.87 7.41 2.41
C THR A 48 5.61 7.39 3.91
N ARG A 49 6.43 8.13 4.68
CA ARG A 49 6.28 8.21 6.14
C ARG A 49 4.96 8.88 6.53
N LEU A 50 4.47 9.82 5.76
CA LEU A 50 3.16 10.43 5.97
C LEU A 50 2.01 9.45 5.69
N THR A 51 2.12 8.67 4.62
CA THR A 51 1.04 7.80 4.12
C THR A 51 0.89 6.52 4.93
N LEU A 52 2.00 5.93 5.36
CA LEU A 52 2.01 4.63 6.06
C LEU A 52 1.08 4.57 7.27
N PRO A 53 1.04 5.56 8.18
CA PRO A 53 0.14 5.50 9.33
C PRO A 53 -1.34 5.42 8.95
N PHE A 54 -1.76 6.04 7.85
CA PHE A 54 -3.13 5.98 7.38
C PHE A 54 -3.46 4.64 6.71
N VAL A 55 -2.51 4.08 5.95
CA VAL A 55 -2.66 2.73 5.39
C VAL A 55 -2.70 1.70 6.52
N ASP A 56 -1.91 1.89 7.58
CA ASP A 56 -1.96 1.06 8.78
C ASP A 56 -3.29 1.19 9.51
N ARG A 57 -3.86 2.39 9.56
CA ARG A 57 -5.21 2.62 10.11
C ARG A 57 -6.26 1.83 9.34
N ILE A 58 -6.16 1.77 8.02
CA ILE A 58 -7.02 0.93 7.18
C ILE A 58 -6.84 -0.55 7.56
N HIS A 59 -5.59 -1.00 7.71
CA HIS A 59 -5.30 -2.37 8.15
C HIS A 59 -5.97 -2.69 9.49
N ARG A 60 -5.85 -1.79 10.47
CA ARG A 60 -6.39 -2.02 11.82
C ARG A 60 -7.92 -2.09 11.84
N ARG A 61 -8.59 -1.43 10.91
CA ARG A 61 -10.06 -1.36 10.84
C ARG A 61 -10.67 -2.20 9.74
N ARG A 62 -9.85 -2.93 8.97
CA ARG A 62 -10.34 -3.73 7.86
C ARG A 62 -11.19 -4.90 8.34
N PRO A 63 -12.10 -5.45 7.49
CA PRO A 63 -12.69 -6.76 7.73
C PRO A 63 -11.59 -7.82 7.82
N ALA A 64 -11.84 -8.89 8.61
CA ALA A 64 -10.84 -9.92 8.86
C ALA A 64 -10.35 -10.64 7.60
N ASP A 65 -11.17 -10.70 6.56
CA ASP A 65 -10.87 -11.34 5.28
C ASP A 65 -10.25 -10.40 4.24
N ALA A 66 -10.01 -9.14 4.58
CA ALA A 66 -9.31 -8.19 3.74
C ALA A 66 -7.82 -8.15 4.07
N SER A 67 -6.97 -7.83 3.07
CA SER A 67 -5.53 -7.73 3.25
C SER A 67 -5.04 -6.32 2.91
N VAL A 68 -4.17 -5.78 3.76
CA VAL A 68 -3.47 -4.51 3.56
C VAL A 68 -2.00 -4.77 3.85
N ILE A 69 -1.14 -4.55 2.86
CA ILE A 69 0.28 -4.93 2.92
C ILE A 69 1.13 -3.77 2.45
N ALA A 70 2.20 -3.47 3.19
CA ALA A 70 3.23 -2.53 2.75
C ALA A 70 4.40 -3.30 2.13
N ILE A 71 4.90 -2.81 1.01
CA ILE A 71 6.09 -3.32 0.34
C ILE A 71 7.13 -2.21 0.38
N LEU A 72 8.19 -2.42 1.16
CA LEU A 72 9.23 -1.43 1.39
C LEU A 72 10.48 -1.78 0.59
N GLN A 73 10.99 -0.81 -0.14
CA GLN A 73 12.23 -0.92 -0.93
C GLN A 73 13.44 -0.57 -0.06
N ASP A 74 13.49 -1.20 1.10
CA ASP A 74 14.51 -1.03 2.12
C ASP A 74 15.07 -2.40 2.48
N ASP A 75 16.25 -2.43 3.10
CA ASP A 75 16.72 -3.67 3.69
C ASP A 75 15.83 -4.05 4.90
N PRO A 76 15.80 -5.32 5.32
CA PRO A 76 14.92 -5.76 6.39
C PRO A 76 15.11 -5.01 7.71
N ALA A 77 16.35 -4.67 8.08
CA ALA A 77 16.62 -3.95 9.33
C ALA A 77 16.07 -2.53 9.27
N SER A 78 16.23 -1.84 8.13
CA SER A 78 15.71 -0.49 7.92
C SER A 78 14.17 -0.48 7.88
N ALA A 79 13.58 -1.48 7.24
CA ALA A 79 12.12 -1.63 7.18
C ALA A 79 11.54 -1.88 8.59
N ARG A 80 12.21 -2.69 9.39
CA ARG A 80 11.81 -2.94 10.79
C ARG A 80 11.91 -1.68 11.62
N ALA A 81 12.98 -0.91 11.46
CA ALA A 81 13.16 0.34 12.19
C ALA A 81 12.05 1.34 11.84
N LEU A 82 11.66 1.45 10.56
CA LEU A 82 10.56 2.28 10.15
C LEU A 82 9.22 1.81 10.75
N ALA A 83 8.97 0.51 10.75
CA ALA A 83 7.78 -0.06 11.34
C ALA A 83 7.68 0.25 12.84
N ASP A 84 8.80 0.16 13.57
CA ASP A 84 8.86 0.46 14.99
C ASP A 84 8.64 1.96 15.23
N ASP A 85 9.29 2.83 14.45
CA ASP A 85 9.15 4.28 14.57
C ASP A 85 7.70 4.75 14.38
N LEU A 86 7.00 4.14 13.43
CA LEU A 86 5.62 4.50 13.10
C LEU A 86 4.58 3.63 13.80
N GLU A 87 5.03 2.68 14.64
CA GLU A 87 4.16 1.75 15.37
C GLU A 87 3.19 1.00 14.44
N LEU A 88 3.71 0.51 13.31
CA LEU A 88 2.90 -0.17 12.29
C LEU A 88 2.54 -1.59 12.71
N ALA A 89 1.29 -1.98 12.46
CA ALA A 89 0.79 -3.34 12.68
C ALA A 89 0.59 -4.11 11.38
N LEU A 90 0.50 -3.42 10.22
CA LEU A 90 0.26 -4.10 8.95
C LEU A 90 1.45 -5.00 8.56
N PRO A 91 1.19 -6.08 7.80
CA PRO A 91 2.27 -6.91 7.26
C PRO A 91 3.20 -6.11 6.34
N ILE A 92 4.48 -6.35 6.46
CA ILE A 92 5.51 -5.68 5.65
C ILE A 92 6.30 -6.74 4.89
N LEU A 93 6.41 -6.53 3.58
CA LEU A 93 7.30 -7.27 2.71
C LEU A 93 8.40 -6.32 2.24
N VAL A 94 9.55 -6.86 1.90
CA VAL A 94 10.67 -6.05 1.41
C VAL A 94 11.02 -6.45 -0.02
N GLU A 95 11.37 -5.45 -0.81
CA GLU A 95 11.79 -5.65 -2.20
C GLU A 95 13.19 -5.09 -2.37
N ALA A 96 14.13 -5.99 -2.69
CA ALA A 96 15.52 -5.62 -2.92
C ALA A 96 15.76 -5.09 -4.34
N ASP A 97 16.79 -4.24 -4.51
CA ASP A 97 17.28 -3.84 -5.83
C ASP A 97 17.57 -5.10 -6.68
N PRO A 98 17.13 -5.18 -7.93
CA PRO A 98 16.63 -4.10 -8.80
C PRO A 98 15.11 -3.82 -8.77
N TYR A 99 14.43 -4.13 -7.72
CA TYR A 99 13.00 -3.85 -7.52
C TYR A 99 12.12 -4.41 -8.64
N PRO A 100 12.08 -5.73 -8.82
CA PRO A 100 11.37 -6.33 -9.96
C PRO A 100 9.86 -6.05 -9.97
N LEU A 101 9.20 -5.99 -8.80
CA LEU A 101 7.78 -5.67 -8.72
C LEU A 101 7.53 -4.22 -9.16
N ALA A 102 8.29 -3.28 -8.63
CA ALA A 102 8.17 -1.87 -9.00
C ALA A 102 8.46 -1.66 -10.49
N ALA A 103 9.45 -2.38 -11.02
CA ALA A 103 9.79 -2.34 -12.45
C ALA A 103 8.65 -2.87 -13.31
N GLU A 104 8.05 -3.99 -12.95
CA GLU A 104 6.92 -4.58 -13.68
C GLU A 104 5.68 -3.70 -13.61
N LEU A 105 5.42 -3.09 -12.47
CA LEU A 105 4.33 -2.13 -12.28
C LEU A 105 4.65 -0.76 -12.88
N LYS A 106 5.87 -0.53 -13.36
CA LYS A 106 6.34 0.76 -13.90
C LYS A 106 6.07 1.91 -12.94
N LEU A 107 6.38 1.72 -11.67
CA LEU A 107 6.19 2.75 -10.64
C LEU A 107 7.10 3.94 -10.90
N ARG A 108 6.55 5.15 -10.79
CA ARG A 108 7.25 6.40 -11.05
C ARG A 108 7.44 7.23 -9.78
N SER A 109 6.74 6.88 -8.72
CA SER A 109 6.63 7.69 -7.53
C SER A 109 6.52 6.79 -6.30
N ALA A 110 7.09 7.22 -5.20
CA ALA A 110 6.91 6.60 -3.89
C ALA A 110 6.25 7.62 -2.95
N PRO A 111 5.25 7.25 -2.18
CA PRO A 111 4.59 5.95 -2.24
C PRO A 111 3.62 5.84 -3.41
N THR A 112 3.37 4.62 -3.84
CA THR A 112 2.23 4.29 -4.70
C THR A 112 1.33 3.33 -3.95
N VAL A 113 0.05 3.63 -3.87
CA VAL A 113 -0.96 2.77 -3.25
C VAL A 113 -1.82 2.15 -4.35
N LEU A 114 -2.02 0.84 -4.28
CA LEU A 114 -2.74 0.09 -5.32
C LEU A 114 -3.87 -0.71 -4.66
N LEU A 115 -5.05 -0.61 -5.26
CA LEU A 115 -6.20 -1.44 -4.90
C LEU A 115 -6.31 -2.56 -5.93
N VAL A 116 -6.29 -3.81 -5.48
CA VAL A 116 -6.34 -5.00 -6.34
C VAL A 116 -7.64 -5.73 -6.08
N GLY A 117 -8.41 -5.96 -7.15
CA GLY A 117 -9.69 -6.66 -7.07
C GLY A 117 -9.54 -8.16 -6.88
N THR A 118 -10.65 -8.84 -6.58
CA THR A 118 -10.67 -10.27 -6.28
C THR A 118 -10.26 -11.15 -7.46
N ASP A 119 -10.25 -10.61 -8.66
CA ASP A 119 -9.74 -11.27 -9.88
C ASP A 119 -8.25 -11.00 -10.13
N GLY A 120 -7.58 -10.24 -9.25
CA GLY A 120 -6.18 -9.87 -9.40
C GLY A 120 -5.93 -8.63 -10.26
N ALA A 121 -6.97 -7.98 -10.77
CA ALA A 121 -6.82 -6.77 -11.57
C ALA A 121 -6.64 -5.53 -10.69
N ILE A 122 -5.74 -4.63 -11.09
CA ILE A 122 -5.56 -3.35 -10.43
C ILE A 122 -6.78 -2.47 -10.73
N LEU A 123 -7.54 -2.13 -9.69
CA LEU A 123 -8.76 -1.33 -9.80
C LEU A 123 -8.47 0.17 -9.68
N ARG A 124 -7.49 0.53 -8.87
CA ARG A 124 -7.15 1.94 -8.60
C ARG A 124 -5.69 2.07 -8.20
N THR A 125 -5.07 3.14 -8.65
CA THR A 125 -3.68 3.49 -8.29
C THR A 125 -3.67 4.93 -7.80
N SER A 126 -2.97 5.18 -6.69
CA SER A 126 -2.78 6.52 -6.15
C SER A 126 -1.29 6.77 -5.94
N GLU A 127 -0.76 7.81 -6.56
CA GLU A 127 0.64 8.22 -6.44
C GLU A 127 0.76 9.35 -5.41
N GLY A 128 1.72 9.23 -4.50
CA GLY A 128 1.89 10.16 -3.39
C GLY A 128 0.82 9.98 -2.33
N PHE A 129 0.58 11.03 -1.55
CA PHE A 129 -0.48 11.05 -0.53
C PHE A 129 -1.71 11.77 -1.07
N ARG A 130 -2.87 11.10 -1.04
CA ARG A 130 -4.15 11.67 -1.46
C ARG A 130 -5.25 11.17 -0.54
N ARG A 131 -5.84 12.08 0.25
CA ARG A 131 -6.89 11.73 1.22
C ARG A 131 -8.11 11.10 0.56
N ASP A 132 -8.60 11.69 -0.53
CA ASP A 132 -9.78 11.20 -1.24
C ASP A 132 -9.59 9.80 -1.83
N ASP A 133 -8.40 9.53 -2.39
CA ASP A 133 -8.08 8.20 -2.90
C ASP A 133 -8.02 7.15 -1.79
N LEU A 134 -7.39 7.48 -0.67
CA LEU A 134 -7.29 6.58 0.47
C LEU A 134 -8.66 6.28 1.08
N GLU A 135 -9.53 7.29 1.19
CA GLU A 135 -10.92 7.09 1.63
C GLU A 135 -11.68 6.14 0.71
N ALA A 136 -11.56 6.35 -0.61
CA ALA A 136 -12.23 5.50 -1.60
C ALA A 136 -11.72 4.05 -1.55
N MET A 137 -10.41 3.88 -1.38
CA MET A 137 -9.79 2.55 -1.28
C MET A 137 -10.20 1.85 0.03
N ALA A 138 -10.25 2.57 1.15
CA ALA A 138 -10.70 2.05 2.42
C ALA A 138 -12.15 1.55 2.34
N LEU A 139 -13.02 2.33 1.70
CA LEU A 139 -14.40 1.94 1.47
C LEU A 139 -14.49 0.68 0.59
N ALA A 140 -13.68 0.62 -0.46
CA ALA A 140 -13.69 -0.50 -1.40
C ALA A 140 -13.30 -1.84 -0.77
N ILE A 141 -12.40 -1.84 0.23
CA ILE A 141 -12.04 -3.06 0.93
C ILE A 141 -13.01 -3.41 2.08
N GLY A 142 -13.98 -2.54 2.35
CA GLY A 142 -15.01 -2.79 3.35
C GLY A 142 -14.74 -2.21 4.74
N MET A 143 -13.81 -1.27 4.86
CA MET A 143 -13.57 -0.60 6.15
C MET A 143 -14.81 0.18 6.58
N ALA A 144 -15.22 0.04 7.84
CA ALA A 144 -16.34 0.79 8.39
C ALA A 144 -15.89 2.16 8.90
N GLY A 145 -16.71 3.18 8.65
CA GLY A 145 -16.49 4.55 9.12
C GLY A 145 -15.48 5.34 8.28
N PRO A 146 -15.29 6.63 8.60
CA PRO A 146 -14.36 7.49 7.87
C PRO A 146 -12.90 7.16 8.24
N LEU A 147 -12.01 7.23 7.24
CA LEU A 147 -10.57 7.06 7.48
C LEU A 147 -9.98 8.28 8.20
N PHE A 148 -10.35 9.48 7.76
CA PHE A 148 -9.88 10.74 8.35
C PHE A 148 -10.91 11.33 9.29
N THR A 149 -10.43 11.94 10.38
CA THR A 149 -11.26 12.57 11.40
C THR A 149 -10.81 14.01 11.63
N GLU A 150 -11.48 14.73 12.52
CA GLU A 150 -11.08 16.10 12.91
C GLU A 150 -9.66 16.16 13.47
N ALA A 151 -9.20 15.09 14.13
CA ALA A 151 -7.83 14.99 14.63
C ALA A 151 -6.78 15.07 13.51
N ASP A 152 -7.17 14.76 12.28
CA ASP A 152 -6.31 14.79 11.09
C ASP A 152 -6.41 16.10 10.31
N ALA A 153 -7.02 17.15 10.86
CA ALA A 153 -7.26 18.42 10.15
C ALA A 153 -5.98 19.10 9.66
N GLY A 154 -4.85 18.90 10.35
CA GLY A 154 -3.55 19.43 9.95
C GLY A 154 -2.84 18.64 8.84
N VAL A 155 -3.39 17.50 8.45
CA VAL A 155 -2.81 16.66 7.39
C VAL A 155 -3.23 17.23 6.04
N PRO A 156 -2.30 17.37 5.05
CA PRO A 156 -2.65 17.93 3.75
C PRO A 156 -3.64 17.03 3.00
N ALA A 157 -4.40 17.64 2.06
CA ALA A 157 -5.29 16.87 1.19
C ALA A 157 -4.50 15.98 0.22
N ARG A 158 -3.33 16.46 -0.21
CA ARG A 158 -2.41 15.73 -1.09
C ARG A 158 -0.96 16.17 -0.88
N ARG A 159 -0.05 15.24 -1.13
CA ARG A 159 1.39 15.51 -1.14
C ARG A 159 2.06 14.59 -2.17
N PRO A 160 2.84 15.15 -3.13
CA PRO A 160 3.57 14.32 -4.10
C PRO A 160 4.66 13.47 -3.41
N GLY A 161 4.97 12.35 -4.02
CA GLY A 161 6.04 11.48 -3.59
C GLY A 161 7.42 11.97 -4.00
#